data_ba5d4690caebd805a903653a13ef2580
#
_entry.id   ba5d4690caebd805a903653a13ef2580
#
_cell.length_a   1.000
_cell.length_b   1.000
_cell.length_c   1.000
_cell.angle_alpha   90.00
_cell.angle_beta   90.00
_cell.angle_gamma   90.00
#
_symmetry.space_group_name_H-M   'P 1'
#
loop_
_entity.id
_entity.type
_entity.pdbx_description
1 polymer ?
#
loop_
_entity_poly.entity_id
_entity_poly.type
_entity_poly.pdbx_seq_one_letter_code
_entity_poly.pdbx_strand_id
1 'polypeptide(L)'
;MSGGMYVILTGVVIFLYAVDIALLGRAVLSWFPEGGQSRIGAFLYVVTEPFIMPVRGICNRLGLFRGMPLDMPFLITSMLLLLISSALRSVVWG
;
A
#
# COMPACT_ATOMS: atom_id res chain seq x y z
N MET A 1 22.54 3.47 15.84
CA MET A 1 22.55 3.29 14.38
C MET A 1 23.67 4.10 13.74
N SER A 2 24.34 3.54 12.73
CA SER A 2 25.29 4.31 11.93
C SER A 2 24.53 5.35 11.09
N GLY A 3 25.26 6.40 10.65
CA GLY A 3 24.66 7.43 9.79
C GLY A 3 24.13 6.88 8.48
N GLY A 4 24.87 5.92 7.87
CA GLY A 4 24.42 5.28 6.64
C GLY A 4 23.15 4.47 6.82
N MET A 5 23.05 3.73 7.92
CA MET A 5 21.85 2.97 8.24
C MET A 5 20.64 3.90 8.46
N TYR A 6 20.87 5.02 9.17
CA TYR A 6 19.81 6.00 9.40
C TYR A 6 19.27 6.55 8.06
N VAL A 7 20.16 6.91 7.14
CA VAL A 7 19.78 7.43 5.83
C VAL A 7 18.95 6.40 5.05
N ILE A 8 19.41 5.14 5.04
CA ILE A 8 18.70 4.07 4.33
C ILE A 8 17.30 3.87 4.91
N LEU A 9 17.21 3.76 6.25
CA LEU A 9 15.92 3.54 6.90
C LEU A 9 14.97 4.72 6.72
N THR A 10 15.49 5.95 6.78
CA THR A 10 14.68 7.14 6.53
C THR A 10 14.14 7.12 5.09
N GLY A 11 14.97 6.74 4.12
CA GLY A 11 14.54 6.62 2.73
C GLY A 11 13.42 5.60 2.57
N VAL A 12 13.56 4.44 3.24
CA VAL A 12 12.53 3.40 3.21
C VAL A 12 11.23 3.91 3.82
N VAL A 13 11.30 4.62 4.94
CA VAL A 13 10.11 5.18 5.59
C VAL A 13 9.40 6.17 4.68
N ILE A 14 10.16 7.06 4.04
CA ILE A 14 9.59 8.03 3.10
C ILE A 14 8.92 7.31 1.93
N PHE A 15 9.58 6.28 1.39
CA PHE A 15 9.03 5.48 0.30
C PHE A 15 7.70 4.82 0.72
N LEU A 16 7.67 4.23 1.92
CA LEU A 16 6.46 3.59 2.43
C LEU A 16 5.34 4.59 2.65
N TYR A 17 5.67 5.80 3.12
CA TYR A 17 4.68 6.87 3.23
C TYR A 17 4.09 7.22 1.87
N ALA A 18 4.92 7.34 0.84
CA ALA A 18 4.44 7.66 -0.49
C ALA A 18 3.48 6.58 -0.99
N VAL A 19 3.82 5.30 -0.76
CA VAL A 19 2.94 4.18 -1.12
C VAL A 19 1.64 4.22 -0.33
N ASP A 20 1.71 4.50 0.98
CA ASP A 20 0.52 4.60 1.82
C ASP A 20 -0.41 5.70 1.33
N ILE A 21 0.14 6.86 0.97
CA ILE A 21 -0.65 7.96 0.42
C ILE A 21 -1.28 7.56 -0.92
N ALA A 22 -0.53 6.86 -1.76
CA ALA A 22 -1.05 6.38 -3.04
C ALA A 22 -2.20 5.39 -2.83
N LEU A 23 -2.07 4.48 -1.85
CA LEU A 23 -3.14 3.55 -1.51
C LEU A 23 -4.37 4.27 -1.00
N LEU A 24 -4.18 5.27 -0.15
CA LEU A 24 -5.28 6.08 0.36
C LEU A 24 -5.98 6.83 -0.78
N GLY A 25 -5.21 7.43 -1.69
CA GLY A 25 -5.75 8.10 -2.86
C GLY A 25 -6.54 7.16 -3.74
N ARG A 26 -6.04 5.94 -3.95
CA ARG A 26 -6.75 4.92 -4.70
C ARG A 26 -8.08 4.57 -4.04
N ALA A 27 -8.09 4.42 -2.72
CA ALA A 27 -9.32 4.12 -1.99
C ALA A 27 -10.33 5.25 -2.12
N VAL A 28 -9.90 6.50 -1.99
CA VAL A 28 -10.78 7.66 -2.14
C VAL A 28 -11.35 7.73 -3.56
N LEU A 29 -10.49 7.54 -4.57
CA LEU A 29 -10.94 7.59 -5.96
C LEU A 29 -11.93 6.48 -6.29
N SER A 30 -11.86 5.34 -5.60
CA SER A 30 -12.78 4.24 -5.85
C SER A 30 -14.22 4.60 -5.47
N TRP A 31 -14.40 5.64 -4.65
CA TRP A 31 -15.74 6.12 -4.28
C TRP A 31 -16.41 6.93 -5.39
N PHE A 32 -15.65 7.35 -6.39
CA PHE A 32 -16.16 8.13 -7.50
C PHE A 32 -16.28 7.24 -8.74
N PRO A 33 -17.40 7.32 -9.48
CA PRO A 33 -17.60 6.47 -10.66
C PRO A 33 -16.50 6.60 -11.72
N GLU A 34 -15.92 7.80 -11.85
CA GLU A 34 -14.92 8.09 -12.87
C GLU A 34 -13.50 8.04 -12.34
N GLY A 35 -13.33 7.84 -11.02
CA GLY A 35 -12.02 7.89 -10.38
C GLY A 35 -11.02 6.91 -10.94
N GLY A 36 -11.47 5.66 -11.18
CA GLY A 36 -10.59 4.61 -11.71
C GLY A 36 -10.23 4.80 -13.18
N GLN A 37 -10.95 5.66 -13.90
CA GLN A 37 -10.71 5.92 -15.32
C GLN A 37 -9.90 7.20 -15.54
N SER A 38 -9.66 7.98 -14.50
CA SER A 38 -8.86 9.19 -14.59
C SER A 38 -7.38 8.84 -14.72
N ARG A 39 -6.58 9.78 -15.21
CA ARG A 39 -5.12 9.60 -15.28
C ARG A 39 -4.54 9.38 -13.91
N ILE A 40 -5.04 10.11 -12.90
CA ILE A 40 -4.58 9.98 -11.53
C ILE A 40 -4.90 8.59 -11.00
N GLY A 41 -6.12 8.10 -11.26
CA GLY A 41 -6.52 6.76 -10.84
C GLY A 41 -5.66 5.67 -11.49
N ALA A 42 -5.38 5.80 -12.80
CA ALA A 42 -4.52 4.86 -13.50
C ALA A 42 -3.10 4.89 -12.95
N PHE A 43 -2.56 6.07 -12.67
CA PHE A 43 -1.23 6.23 -12.09
C PHE A 43 -1.15 5.56 -10.72
N LEU A 44 -2.12 5.83 -9.86
CA LEU A 44 -2.17 5.24 -8.52
C LEU A 44 -2.29 3.72 -8.59
N TYR A 45 -3.09 3.22 -9.53
CA TYR A 45 -3.23 1.79 -9.73
C TYR A 45 -1.89 1.14 -10.10
N VAL A 46 -1.17 1.73 -11.06
CA VAL A 46 0.13 1.21 -11.50
C VAL A 46 1.15 1.21 -10.38
N VAL A 47 1.15 2.27 -9.56
CA VAL A 47 2.11 2.41 -8.46
C VAL A 47 1.81 1.41 -7.34
N THR A 48 0.53 1.19 -7.03
CA THR A 48 0.15 0.36 -5.89
C THR A 48 0.03 -1.12 -6.23
N GLU A 49 -0.25 -1.48 -7.48
CA GLU A 49 -0.50 -2.86 -7.88
C GLU A 49 0.65 -3.82 -7.55
N PRO A 50 1.95 -3.46 -7.76
CA PRO A 50 3.04 -4.37 -7.42
C PRO A 50 3.05 -4.79 -5.95
N PHE A 51 2.56 -3.94 -5.06
CA PHE A 51 2.51 -4.26 -3.64
C PHE A 51 1.30 -5.12 -3.29
N ILE A 52 0.22 -5.00 -4.06
CA ILE A 52 -1.02 -5.73 -3.82
C ILE A 52 -0.96 -7.12 -4.45
N MET A 53 -0.27 -7.29 -5.56
CA MET A 53 -0.23 -8.55 -6.30
C MET A 53 0.19 -9.75 -5.46
N PRO A 54 1.27 -9.67 -4.65
CA PRO A 54 1.64 -10.83 -3.82
C PRO A 54 0.55 -11.21 -2.83
N VAL A 55 -0.09 -10.22 -2.21
CA VAL A 55 -1.16 -10.46 -1.24
C VAL A 55 -2.37 -11.07 -1.94
N ARG A 56 -2.72 -10.54 -3.11
CA ARG A 56 -3.83 -11.06 -3.91
C ARG A 56 -3.56 -12.51 -4.32
N GLY A 57 -2.33 -12.82 -4.72
CA GLY A 57 -1.94 -14.17 -5.08
C GLY A 57 -2.08 -15.14 -3.92
N ILE A 58 -1.65 -14.74 -2.73
CA ILE A 58 -1.78 -15.56 -1.53
C ILE A 58 -3.24 -15.78 -1.19
N CYS A 59 -4.06 -14.73 -1.23
CA CYS A 59 -5.48 -14.84 -0.96
C CYS A 59 -6.16 -15.78 -1.94
N ASN A 60 -5.80 -15.72 -3.23
CA ASN A 60 -6.36 -16.61 -4.24
C ASN A 60 -5.96 -18.06 -4.02
N ARG A 61 -4.70 -18.30 -3.63
CA ARG A 61 -4.22 -19.66 -3.33
C ARG A 61 -4.97 -20.29 -2.17
N LEU A 62 -5.22 -19.49 -1.14
CA LEU A 62 -5.92 -19.98 0.06
C LEU A 62 -7.42 -20.00 -0.12
N GLY A 63 -7.94 -19.48 -1.24
CA GLY A 63 -9.37 -19.38 -1.46
C GLY A 63 -10.06 -18.38 -0.57
N LEU A 64 -9.30 -17.43 0.00
CA LEU A 64 -9.85 -16.43 0.90
C LEU A 64 -10.56 -15.34 0.11
N PHE A 65 -11.65 -14.84 0.67
CA PHE A 65 -12.38 -13.66 0.17
C PHE A 65 -12.94 -13.84 -1.23
N ARG A 66 -13.14 -15.08 -1.67
CA ARG A 66 -13.78 -15.34 -2.96
C ARG A 66 -15.24 -14.86 -2.92
N GLY A 67 -15.64 -14.18 -3.97
CA GLY A 67 -17.01 -13.70 -4.09
C GLY A 67 -17.35 -12.49 -3.24
N MET A 68 -16.37 -11.93 -2.53
CA MET A 68 -16.60 -10.73 -1.75
C MET A 68 -16.59 -9.49 -2.64
N PRO A 69 -17.53 -8.55 -2.43
CA PRO A 69 -17.59 -7.32 -3.23
C PRO A 69 -16.46 -6.36 -2.93
N LEU A 70 -15.82 -6.48 -1.77
CA LEU A 70 -14.72 -5.61 -1.37
C LEU A 70 -13.39 -6.16 -1.88
N ASP A 71 -12.47 -5.25 -2.23
CA ASP A 71 -11.11 -5.61 -2.61
C ASP A 71 -10.31 -5.90 -1.34
N MET A 72 -10.50 -7.09 -0.79
CA MET A 72 -9.84 -7.47 0.47
C MET A 72 -8.32 -7.51 0.36
N PRO A 73 -7.72 -8.03 -0.75
CA PRO A 73 -6.27 -7.94 -0.89
C PRO A 73 -5.73 -6.52 -0.80
N PHE A 74 -6.45 -5.55 -1.37
CA PHE A 74 -6.08 -4.14 -1.28
C PHE A 74 -6.10 -3.66 0.18
N LEU A 75 -7.16 -3.98 0.91
CA LEU A 75 -7.29 -3.59 2.32
C LEU A 75 -6.21 -4.21 3.18
N ILE A 76 -5.94 -5.50 2.98
CA ILE A 76 -4.90 -6.21 3.73
C ILE A 76 -3.54 -5.58 3.45
N THR A 77 -3.22 -5.31 2.19
CA THR A 77 -1.97 -4.68 1.80
C THR A 77 -1.83 -3.30 2.45
N SER A 78 -2.89 -2.51 2.42
CA SER A 78 -2.89 -1.18 3.04
C SER A 78 -2.60 -1.25 4.53
N MET A 79 -3.26 -2.17 5.23
CA MET A 79 -3.06 -2.34 6.67
C MET A 79 -1.64 -2.82 6.98
N LEU A 80 -1.13 -3.77 6.20
CA LEU A 80 0.23 -4.27 6.40
C LEU A 80 1.26 -3.16 6.18
N LEU A 81 1.11 -2.37 5.14
CA LEU A 81 2.03 -1.28 4.86
C LEU A 81 1.97 -0.20 5.93
N LEU A 82 0.78 0.10 6.44
CA LEU A 82 0.65 1.06 7.53
C LEU A 82 1.33 0.56 8.80
N LEU A 83 1.18 -0.72 9.12
CA LEU A 83 1.83 -1.31 10.28
C LEU A 83 3.35 -1.31 10.13
N ILE A 84 3.84 -1.69 8.95
CA ILE A 84 5.28 -1.68 8.67
C ILE A 84 5.83 -0.27 8.75
N SER A 85 5.15 0.70 8.14
CA SER A 85 5.56 2.10 8.19
C SER A 85 5.62 2.62 9.62
N SER A 86 4.62 2.29 10.42
CA SER A 86 4.56 2.70 11.81
C SER A 86 5.70 2.11 12.62
N ALA A 87 5.98 0.81 12.42
CA ALA A 87 7.06 0.14 13.11
C ALA A 87 8.42 0.75 12.74
N LEU A 88 8.64 1.00 11.45
CA LEU A 88 9.91 1.59 11.00
C LEU A 88 10.09 3.01 11.51
N ARG A 89 9.03 3.81 11.54
CA ARG A 89 9.10 5.16 12.11
C ARG A 89 9.49 5.11 13.57
N SER A 90 8.93 4.18 14.30
CA SER A 90 9.24 4.01 15.72
C SER A 90 10.70 3.67 15.93
N VAL A 91 11.28 2.85 15.04
CA VAL A 91 12.70 2.50 15.12
C VAL A 91 13.59 3.68 14.74
N VAL A 92 13.21 4.45 13.71
CA VAL A 92 14.07 5.51 13.16
C VAL A 92 13.94 6.81 13.97
N TRP A 93 12.72 7.20 14.30
CA TRP A 93 12.42 8.50 14.89
C TRP A 93 11.84 8.43 16.29
N GLY A 94 11.49 7.24 16.71
CA GLY A 94 10.83 7.03 17.95
C GLY A 94 11.70 6.82 19.15
#